data_6a1ef753404b002e6e1a681f6a0e897c
#
_entry.id   6a1ef753404b002e6e1a681f6a0e897c
#
_cell.length_a   1.000
_cell.length_b   1.000
_cell.length_c   1.000
_cell.angle_alpha   90.00
_cell.angle_beta   90.00
_cell.angle_gamma   90.00
#
_symmetry.space_group_name_H-M   'P 1'
#
loop_
_entity.id
_entity.type
_entity.pdbx_description
1 polymer ?
#
loop_
_entity_poly.entity_id
_entity_poly.type
_entity_poly.pdbx_seq_one_letter_code
_entity_poly.pdbx_strand_id
1 'polypeptide(L)'
;MTQPIIRPMAADDRAAVVELLTDADPWKRLGYRAKDWDVYFTPLPQRRDSFIAEQDGSVAGIAIVRQKFLLGDYLELFGVADWARGKGLGGQLLAHVEALVFARVKNLFACVSDFNDQGRKFYKKQGYQEVGPMPNFLIPGSAEILLRKTSGPVREK
;
A
#
# COMPACT_ATOMS: atom_id res chain seq x y z
N MET A 1 -22.88 -6.89 4.89
CA MET A 1 -21.99 -5.70 4.74
C MET A 1 -22.22 -5.07 3.39
N THR A 2 -22.26 -3.76 3.36
CA THR A 2 -22.32 -3.01 2.11
C THR A 2 -21.02 -3.13 1.32
N GLN A 3 -21.05 -2.82 0.04
CA GLN A 3 -19.84 -2.73 -0.76
C GLN A 3 -18.95 -1.59 -0.24
N PRO A 4 -17.63 -1.80 -0.21
CA PRO A 4 -16.73 -0.73 0.18
C PRO A 4 -16.75 0.41 -0.84
N ILE A 5 -16.55 1.62 -0.35
CA ILE A 5 -16.40 2.81 -1.19
C ILE A 5 -14.91 3.14 -1.24
N ILE A 6 -14.37 3.23 -2.45
CA ILE A 6 -12.98 3.62 -2.66
C ILE A 6 -12.98 5.02 -3.27
N ARG A 7 -12.29 5.94 -2.59
CA ARG A 7 -12.29 7.35 -2.93
C ARG A 7 -10.94 8.00 -2.62
N PRO A 8 -10.65 9.19 -3.19
CA PRO A 8 -9.45 9.94 -2.80
C PRO A 8 -9.45 10.26 -1.31
N MET A 9 -8.26 10.26 -0.71
CA MET A 9 -8.07 10.66 0.69
C MET A 9 -8.28 12.15 0.85
N ALA A 10 -8.99 12.57 1.88
CA ALA A 10 -9.16 13.96 2.28
C ALA A 10 -8.40 14.22 3.60
N ALA A 11 -8.18 15.50 3.92
CA ALA A 11 -7.50 15.88 5.15
C ALA A 11 -8.22 15.35 6.41
N ASP A 12 -9.55 15.28 6.37
CA ASP A 12 -10.36 14.77 7.48
C ASP A 12 -10.14 13.27 7.76
N ASP A 13 -9.54 12.54 6.82
CA ASP A 13 -9.25 11.11 6.99
C ASP A 13 -7.99 10.86 7.82
N ARG A 14 -7.16 11.88 8.03
CA ARG A 14 -5.85 11.74 8.68
C ARG A 14 -5.90 10.98 9.99
N ALA A 15 -6.76 11.38 10.91
CA ALA A 15 -6.82 10.76 12.23
C ALA A 15 -7.15 9.27 12.17
N ALA A 16 -8.12 8.89 11.34
CA ALA A 16 -8.51 7.49 11.18
C ALA A 16 -7.41 6.66 10.51
N VAL A 17 -6.71 7.22 9.53
CA VAL A 17 -5.59 6.54 8.86
C VAL A 17 -4.42 6.34 9.82
N VAL A 18 -4.07 7.36 10.61
CA VAL A 18 -3.00 7.26 11.63
C VAL A 18 -3.35 6.16 12.64
N GLU A 19 -4.58 6.12 13.12
CA GLU A 19 -5.04 5.07 14.04
C GLU A 19 -4.91 3.68 13.40
N LEU A 20 -5.38 3.52 12.18
CA LEU A 20 -5.28 2.26 11.45
C LEU A 20 -3.84 1.76 11.37
N LEU A 21 -2.92 2.63 10.96
CA LEU A 21 -1.51 2.26 10.75
C LEU A 21 -0.76 2.03 12.07
N THR A 22 -1.10 2.78 13.11
CA THR A 22 -0.46 2.65 14.42
C THR A 22 -0.72 1.29 15.05
N ASP A 23 -1.93 0.76 14.86
CA ASP A 23 -2.37 -0.48 15.48
C ASP A 23 -2.12 -1.71 14.60
N ALA A 24 -1.59 -1.55 13.39
CA ALA A 24 -1.48 -2.62 12.42
C ALA A 24 -0.03 -3.07 12.20
N ASP A 25 0.18 -4.37 12.02
CA ASP A 25 1.41 -4.92 11.50
C ASP A 25 1.41 -4.81 9.95
N PRO A 26 2.56 -4.65 9.32
CA PRO A 26 3.92 -4.76 9.87
C PRO A 26 4.46 -3.48 10.54
N TRP A 27 3.77 -2.36 10.45
CA TRP A 27 4.31 -1.07 10.91
C TRP A 27 4.53 -1.03 12.40
N LYS A 28 3.63 -1.61 13.18
CA LYS A 28 3.79 -1.71 14.63
C LYS A 28 5.06 -2.49 14.99
N ARG A 29 5.27 -3.63 14.35
CA ARG A 29 6.46 -4.45 14.56
C ARG A 29 7.74 -3.74 14.10
N LEU A 30 7.65 -2.92 13.04
CA LEU A 30 8.77 -2.12 12.55
C LEU A 30 9.09 -0.91 13.44
N GLY A 31 8.28 -0.63 14.46
CA GLY A 31 8.51 0.44 15.41
C GLY A 31 7.90 1.79 15.04
N TYR A 32 7.06 1.84 14.02
CA TYR A 32 6.34 3.07 13.68
C TYR A 32 5.29 3.39 14.75
N ARG A 33 5.22 4.67 15.13
CA ARG A 33 4.31 5.18 16.14
C ARG A 33 3.41 6.26 15.56
N ALA A 34 2.36 6.62 16.29
CA ALA A 34 1.40 7.64 15.86
C ALA A 34 2.08 8.93 15.39
N LYS A 35 3.10 9.40 16.11
CA LYS A 35 3.83 10.63 15.75
C LYS A 35 4.52 10.55 14.39
N ASP A 36 5.02 9.37 14.02
CA ASP A 36 5.68 9.17 12.73
C ASP A 36 4.66 9.32 11.60
N TRP A 37 3.48 8.77 11.78
CA TRP A 37 2.40 8.90 10.82
C TRP A 37 1.82 10.31 10.77
N ASP A 38 1.70 10.99 11.91
CA ASP A 38 1.27 12.40 11.93
C ASP A 38 2.21 13.27 11.12
N VAL A 39 3.52 13.07 11.27
CA VAL A 39 4.53 13.80 10.48
C VAL A 39 4.39 13.47 8.99
N TYR A 40 4.23 12.19 8.65
CA TYR A 40 4.08 11.75 7.25
C TYR A 40 2.85 12.38 6.58
N PHE A 41 1.73 12.48 7.30
CA PHE A 41 0.47 12.98 6.76
C PHE A 41 0.24 14.49 6.97
N THR A 42 1.21 15.21 7.49
CA THR A 42 1.07 16.66 7.76
C THR A 42 2.19 17.45 7.07
N PRO A 43 1.92 18.19 5.98
CA PRO A 43 0.69 18.15 5.19
C PRO A 43 0.47 16.78 4.51
N LEU A 44 -0.69 16.57 3.96
CA LEU A 44 -0.93 15.34 3.19
C LEU A 44 0.14 15.20 2.09
N PRO A 45 0.61 13.98 1.81
CA PRO A 45 1.65 13.76 0.81
C PRO A 45 1.27 14.35 -0.54
N GLN A 46 2.07 15.29 -1.03
CA GLN A 46 1.85 15.91 -2.33
C GLN A 46 2.47 15.07 -3.45
N ARG A 47 1.92 15.20 -4.66
CA ARG A 47 2.34 14.42 -5.84
C ARG A 47 2.25 12.91 -5.60
N ARG A 48 1.27 12.52 -4.81
CA ARG A 48 0.89 11.14 -4.57
C ARG A 48 -0.57 10.97 -4.93
N ASP A 49 -0.91 9.78 -5.38
CA ASP A 49 -2.31 9.36 -5.48
C ASP A 49 -2.65 8.63 -4.19
N SER A 50 -3.54 9.19 -3.39
CA SER A 50 -3.90 8.66 -2.08
C SER A 50 -5.37 8.27 -2.06
N PHE A 51 -5.66 7.02 -1.71
CA PHE A 51 -7.01 6.46 -1.71
C PHE A 51 -7.37 5.89 -0.36
N ILE A 52 -8.64 6.08 0.00
CA ILE A 52 -9.25 5.49 1.19
C ILE A 52 -10.28 4.46 0.72
N ALA A 53 -10.32 3.34 1.42
CA ALA A 53 -11.44 2.41 1.34
C ALA A 53 -12.30 2.57 2.59
N GLU A 54 -13.59 2.90 2.40
CA GLU A 54 -14.57 2.94 3.48
C GLU A 54 -15.38 1.66 3.49
N GLN A 55 -15.59 1.10 4.67
CA GLN A 55 -16.49 -0.01 4.89
C GLN A 55 -17.46 0.39 5.99
N ASP A 56 -18.75 0.41 5.65
CA ASP A 56 -19.83 0.75 6.59
C ASP A 56 -19.59 2.08 7.33
N GLY A 57 -19.12 3.09 6.58
CA GLY A 57 -18.89 4.45 7.09
C GLY A 57 -17.59 4.68 7.83
N SER A 58 -16.73 3.66 7.94
CA SER A 58 -15.43 3.77 8.63
C SER A 58 -14.28 3.56 7.67
N VAL A 59 -13.15 4.25 7.91
CA VAL A 59 -11.93 4.04 7.16
C VAL A 59 -11.40 2.64 7.42
N ALA A 60 -11.35 1.82 6.39
CA ALA A 60 -10.95 0.42 6.45
C ALA A 60 -9.65 0.12 5.73
N GLY A 61 -9.19 1.00 4.85
CA GLY A 61 -7.97 0.80 4.08
C GLY A 61 -7.40 2.09 3.54
N ILE A 62 -6.11 2.05 3.24
CA ILE A 62 -5.33 3.17 2.68
C ILE A 62 -4.39 2.64 1.60
N ALA A 63 -4.28 3.37 0.50
CA ALA A 63 -3.28 3.13 -0.52
C ALA A 63 -2.70 4.45 -0.99
N ILE A 64 -1.37 4.54 -1.07
CA ILE A 64 -0.66 5.71 -1.56
C ILE A 64 0.31 5.28 -2.63
N VAL A 65 0.23 5.91 -3.80
CA VAL A 65 1.07 5.63 -4.96
C VAL A 65 1.98 6.82 -5.24
N ARG A 66 3.28 6.55 -5.31
CA ARG A 66 4.29 7.49 -5.79
C ARG A 66 4.50 7.27 -7.27
N GLN A 67 4.33 8.33 -8.07
CA GLN A 67 4.60 8.27 -9.50
C GLN A 67 6.11 8.36 -9.80
N LYS A 68 6.48 7.94 -11.02
CA LYS A 68 7.85 8.08 -11.57
C LYS A 68 8.90 7.34 -10.76
N PHE A 69 8.69 6.04 -10.59
CA PHE A 69 9.61 5.15 -9.90
C PHE A 69 10.03 4.02 -10.87
N LEU A 70 11.31 3.92 -11.17
CA LEU A 70 11.89 2.86 -12.03
C LEU A 70 11.08 2.58 -13.31
N LEU A 71 10.78 3.61 -14.08
CA LEU A 71 9.96 3.52 -15.29
C LEU A 71 8.55 2.96 -15.02
N GLY A 72 8.05 3.20 -13.85
CA GLY A 72 6.73 2.79 -13.39
C GLY A 72 6.25 3.68 -12.26
N ASP A 73 5.44 3.09 -11.38
CA ASP A 73 4.96 3.71 -10.14
C ASP A 73 5.28 2.80 -8.94
N TYR A 74 5.23 3.35 -7.75
CA TYR A 74 5.51 2.66 -6.51
C TYR A 74 4.33 2.76 -5.55
N LEU A 75 3.82 1.62 -5.11
CA LEU A 75 2.84 1.53 -4.04
C LEU A 75 3.56 1.78 -2.72
N GLU A 76 3.62 3.05 -2.32
CA GLU A 76 4.42 3.52 -1.19
C GLU A 76 3.85 3.07 0.15
N LEU A 77 2.52 3.03 0.24
CA LEU A 77 1.81 2.62 1.45
C LEU A 77 0.55 1.87 1.05
N PHE A 78 0.31 0.73 1.70
CA PHE A 78 -0.90 -0.06 1.50
C PHE A 78 -1.25 -0.77 2.80
N GLY A 79 -2.44 -0.54 3.30
CA GLY A 79 -2.89 -1.13 4.55
C GLY A 79 -4.38 -1.33 4.61
N VAL A 80 -4.79 -2.39 5.31
CA VAL A 80 -6.19 -2.70 5.59
C VAL A 80 -6.31 -2.91 7.09
N ALA A 81 -7.32 -2.30 7.70
CA ALA A 81 -7.59 -2.46 9.13
C ALA A 81 -7.86 -3.93 9.48
N ASP A 82 -7.40 -4.36 10.65
CA ASP A 82 -7.55 -5.75 11.08
C ASP A 82 -9.02 -6.21 11.05
N TRP A 83 -9.94 -5.36 11.51
CA TRP A 83 -11.37 -5.68 11.53
C TRP A 83 -11.99 -5.84 10.13
N ALA A 84 -11.33 -5.32 9.09
CA ALA A 84 -11.81 -5.39 7.70
C ALA A 84 -11.08 -6.45 6.86
N ARG A 85 -10.11 -7.16 7.43
CA ARG A 85 -9.36 -8.20 6.72
C ARG A 85 -10.19 -9.44 6.47
N GLY A 86 -9.77 -10.24 5.47
CA GLY A 86 -10.41 -11.51 5.14
C GLY A 86 -11.73 -11.39 4.37
N LYS A 87 -12.07 -10.20 3.87
CA LYS A 87 -13.33 -9.94 3.18
C LYS A 87 -13.15 -9.43 1.75
N GLY A 88 -11.92 -9.52 1.23
CA GLY A 88 -11.61 -9.10 -0.13
C GLY A 88 -11.39 -7.59 -0.30
N LEU A 89 -11.43 -6.80 0.76
CA LEU A 89 -11.24 -5.34 0.68
C LEU A 89 -9.88 -4.98 0.10
N GLY A 90 -8.81 -5.64 0.56
CA GLY A 90 -7.45 -5.40 0.08
C GLY A 90 -7.34 -5.62 -1.42
N GLY A 91 -7.90 -6.71 -1.93
CA GLY A 91 -7.93 -7.00 -3.36
C GLY A 91 -8.68 -5.94 -4.17
N GLN A 92 -9.82 -5.46 -3.64
CA GLN A 92 -10.60 -4.41 -4.30
C GLN A 92 -9.86 -3.07 -4.32
N LEU A 93 -9.24 -2.68 -3.21
CA LEU A 93 -8.45 -1.46 -3.13
C LEU A 93 -7.24 -1.52 -4.07
N LEU A 94 -6.54 -2.64 -4.10
CA LEU A 94 -5.40 -2.83 -4.98
C LEU A 94 -5.82 -2.82 -6.46
N ALA A 95 -6.94 -3.46 -6.81
CA ALA A 95 -7.48 -3.43 -8.17
C ALA A 95 -7.81 -2.00 -8.63
N HIS A 96 -8.35 -1.18 -7.75
CA HIS A 96 -8.62 0.23 -8.03
C HIS A 96 -7.32 0.99 -8.34
N VAL A 97 -6.30 0.80 -7.53
CA VAL A 97 -4.97 1.40 -7.75
C VAL A 97 -4.37 0.92 -9.05
N GLU A 98 -4.43 -0.38 -9.34
CA GLU A 98 -3.86 -0.96 -10.55
C GLU A 98 -4.53 -0.44 -11.81
N ALA A 99 -5.84 -0.24 -11.78
CA ALA A 99 -6.56 0.34 -12.93
C ALA A 99 -6.03 1.74 -13.25
N LEU A 100 -5.77 2.56 -12.25
CA LEU A 100 -5.18 3.88 -12.43
C LEU A 100 -3.74 3.80 -12.95
N VAL A 101 -2.92 2.98 -12.31
CA VAL A 101 -1.49 2.87 -12.61
C VAL A 101 -1.26 2.31 -14.01
N PHE A 102 -1.90 1.20 -14.35
CA PHE A 102 -1.68 0.53 -15.64
C PHE A 102 -2.33 1.26 -16.83
N ALA A 103 -3.15 2.28 -16.58
CA ALA A 103 -3.59 3.19 -17.62
C ALA A 103 -2.48 4.14 -18.08
N ARG A 104 -1.44 4.35 -17.27
CA ARG A 104 -0.36 5.32 -17.55
C ARG A 104 1.03 4.72 -17.64
N VAL A 105 1.32 3.64 -16.93
CA VAL A 105 2.65 3.00 -16.89
C VAL A 105 2.52 1.48 -16.95
N LYS A 106 3.63 0.79 -17.21
CA LYS A 106 3.67 -0.67 -17.37
C LYS A 106 4.00 -1.42 -16.09
N ASN A 107 4.60 -0.76 -15.10
CA ASN A 107 5.11 -1.42 -13.91
C ASN A 107 4.56 -0.77 -12.64
N LEU A 108 4.13 -1.59 -11.70
CA LEU A 108 3.83 -1.18 -10.34
C LEU A 108 4.72 -1.97 -9.38
N PHE A 109 5.49 -1.23 -8.59
CA PHE A 109 6.37 -1.78 -7.56
C PHE A 109 5.74 -1.65 -6.19
N ALA A 110 6.10 -2.54 -5.29
CA ALA A 110 5.73 -2.47 -3.88
C ALA A 110 6.84 -3.10 -3.04
N CYS A 111 6.81 -2.90 -1.74
CA CYS A 111 7.68 -3.58 -0.81
C CYS A 111 6.86 -4.31 0.25
N VAL A 112 7.36 -5.43 0.72
CA VAL A 112 6.79 -6.17 1.84
C VAL A 112 7.92 -6.65 2.74
N SER A 113 7.74 -6.54 4.05
CA SER A 113 8.74 -7.05 5.00
C SER A 113 8.86 -8.56 4.89
N ASP A 114 10.09 -9.09 4.99
CA ASP A 114 10.37 -10.51 4.83
C ASP A 114 9.60 -11.38 5.85
N PHE A 115 9.31 -10.84 7.04
CA PHE A 115 8.55 -11.52 8.09
C PHE A 115 7.03 -11.43 7.91
N ASN A 116 6.54 -10.64 6.94
CA ASN A 116 5.11 -10.45 6.71
C ASN A 116 4.57 -11.52 5.75
N ASP A 117 4.37 -12.73 6.28
CA ASP A 117 3.93 -13.87 5.47
C ASP A 117 2.56 -13.63 4.82
N GLN A 118 1.63 -13.01 5.54
CA GLN A 118 0.31 -12.69 4.99
C GLN A 118 0.40 -11.72 3.83
N GLY A 119 1.21 -10.67 3.98
CA GLY A 119 1.43 -9.68 2.93
C GLY A 119 2.08 -10.30 1.69
N ARG A 120 3.09 -11.15 1.88
CA ARG A 120 3.77 -11.84 0.77
C ARG A 120 2.80 -12.73 0.00
N LYS A 121 1.97 -13.51 0.70
CA LYS A 121 0.94 -14.36 0.09
C LYS A 121 -0.10 -13.53 -0.64
N PHE A 122 -0.54 -12.42 -0.04
CA PHE A 122 -1.50 -11.51 -0.64
C PHE A 122 -1.00 -10.99 -1.99
N TYR A 123 0.21 -10.41 -2.02
CA TYR A 123 0.77 -9.87 -3.24
C TYR A 123 1.01 -10.94 -4.31
N LYS A 124 1.48 -12.12 -3.91
CA LYS A 124 1.65 -13.24 -4.84
C LYS A 124 0.33 -13.63 -5.50
N LYS A 125 -0.74 -13.72 -4.71
CA LYS A 125 -2.09 -14.02 -5.22
C LYS A 125 -2.59 -12.93 -6.17
N GLN A 126 -2.20 -11.68 -5.93
CA GLN A 126 -2.58 -10.56 -6.80
C GLN A 126 -1.69 -10.44 -8.05
N GLY A 127 -0.75 -11.34 -8.25
CA GLY A 127 0.08 -11.39 -9.46
C GLY A 127 1.42 -10.67 -9.37
N TYR A 128 1.86 -10.31 -8.16
CA TYR A 128 3.18 -9.70 -7.95
C TYR A 128 4.25 -10.77 -7.86
N GLN A 129 5.42 -10.46 -8.42
CA GLN A 129 6.61 -11.30 -8.33
C GLN A 129 7.61 -10.65 -7.36
N GLU A 130 8.28 -11.47 -6.56
CA GLU A 130 9.37 -11.01 -5.72
C GLU A 130 10.61 -10.81 -6.58
N VAL A 131 11.09 -9.57 -6.64
CA VAL A 131 12.31 -9.21 -7.37
C VAL A 131 13.54 -9.61 -6.56
N GLY A 132 13.52 -9.31 -5.27
CA GLY A 132 14.59 -9.67 -4.36
C GLY A 132 14.59 -8.89 -3.06
N PRO A 133 15.42 -9.32 -2.10
CA PRO A 133 15.48 -8.69 -0.79
C PRO A 133 16.41 -7.47 -0.77
N MET A 134 16.04 -6.51 0.07
CA MET A 134 16.88 -5.38 0.45
C MET A 134 17.19 -5.52 1.96
N PRO A 135 18.33 -6.15 2.32
CA PRO A 135 18.64 -6.41 3.72
C PRO A 135 18.85 -5.12 4.52
N ASN A 136 18.42 -5.13 5.78
CA ASN A 136 18.56 -4.00 6.70
C ASN A 136 17.96 -2.69 6.19
N PHE A 137 16.90 -2.77 5.41
CA PHE A 137 16.34 -1.60 4.72
C PHE A 137 15.62 -0.66 5.69
N LEU A 138 14.71 -1.19 6.51
CA LEU A 138 13.96 -0.39 7.49
C LEU A 138 14.48 -0.59 8.91
N ILE A 139 14.76 -1.82 9.32
CA ILE A 139 15.29 -2.16 10.64
C ILE A 139 16.42 -3.18 10.50
N PRO A 140 17.35 -3.23 11.50
CA PRO A 140 18.40 -4.23 11.48
C PRO A 140 17.85 -5.66 11.52
N GLY A 141 18.46 -6.55 10.75
CA GLY A 141 18.14 -7.98 10.75
C GLY A 141 16.89 -8.37 9.99
N SER A 142 16.24 -7.42 9.33
CA SER A 142 15.06 -7.66 8.51
C SER A 142 15.25 -7.06 7.12
N ALA A 143 14.72 -7.72 6.10
CA ALA A 143 14.76 -7.22 4.74
C ALA A 143 13.38 -6.77 4.29
N GLU A 144 13.34 -5.76 3.42
CA GLU A 144 12.17 -5.49 2.61
C GLU A 144 12.32 -6.21 1.29
N ILE A 145 11.27 -6.91 0.87
CA ILE A 145 11.24 -7.61 -0.40
C ILE A 145 10.64 -6.67 -1.44
N LEU A 146 11.41 -6.36 -2.49
CA LEU A 146 10.90 -5.58 -3.62
C LEU A 146 10.02 -6.48 -4.48
N LEU A 147 8.81 -6.01 -4.78
CA LEU A 147 7.81 -6.71 -5.58
C LEU A 147 7.53 -5.92 -6.85
N ARG A 148 7.11 -6.63 -7.89
CA ARG A 148 6.73 -6.01 -9.16
C ARG A 148 5.56 -6.75 -9.80
N LYS A 149 4.59 -5.97 -10.28
CA LYS A 149 3.58 -6.44 -11.24
C LYS A 149 3.74 -5.63 -12.53
N THR A 150 3.66 -6.30 -13.67
CA THR A 150 3.86 -5.65 -14.96
C THR A 150 2.75 -6.01 -15.94
N SER A 151 2.39 -5.05 -16.80
CA SER A 151 1.49 -5.29 -17.93
C SER A 151 2.25 -5.49 -19.25
N GLY A 152 3.59 -5.47 -19.20
CA GLY A 152 4.44 -5.69 -20.36
C GLY A 152 5.71 -4.84 -20.34
N PRO A 153 6.57 -4.98 -21.34
CA PRO A 153 7.78 -4.17 -21.44
C PRO A 153 7.45 -2.69 -21.69
N VAL A 154 8.31 -1.81 -21.18
CA VAL A 154 8.13 -0.34 -21.33
C VAL A 154 8.21 0.08 -22.80
N ARG A 155 9.05 -0.58 -23.56
CA ARG A 155 9.20 -0.31 -25.00
C ARG A 155 8.90 -1.55 -25.80
N GLU A 156 8.03 -1.39 -26.76
CA GLU A 156 7.93 -2.30 -27.90
C GLU A 156 8.95 -1.87 -28.93
N LYS A 157 9.56 -2.82 -29.64
CA LYS A 157 10.61 -2.53 -30.63
C LYS A 157 10.18 -1.50 -31.65
#